data_3e3d6fa68a07d94f1395e87489b0ff19
#
_entry.id   3e3d6fa68a07d94f1395e87489b0ff19
#
_cell.length_a   1.000
_cell.length_b   1.000
_cell.length_c   1.000
_cell.angle_alpha   90.00
_cell.angle_beta   90.00
_cell.angle_gamma   90.00
#
_symmetry.space_group_name_H-M   'P 1'
#
loop_
_entity.id
_entity.type
_entity.pdbx_description
1 polymer ?
#
loop_
_entity_poly.entity_id
_entity_poly.type
_entity_poly.pdbx_seq_one_letter_code
_entity_poly.pdbx_strand_id
1 'polypeptide(L)'
;MFAPTMRRLFLFAALLAGLAALPLLAAAPAASSGMRLGIKGYDPVAYFTLQRATPGQPQFEYSWDEHVWRFASAEHRALFKSDPVRYAPQFANFCAVALARGEVREANPEYWLISDGKLYLFGKPYGPDLFRKELGKNVERARHNRELLKDQEPGR
;
A
#
# COMPACT_ATOMS: atom_id res chain seq x y z
N MET A 1 12.37 -49.64 -76.91
CA MET A 1 11.12 -48.91 -77.22
C MET A 1 10.65 -48.28 -75.93
N PHE A 2 10.48 -47.02 -75.97
CA PHE A 2 10.48 -46.11 -74.85
C PHE A 2 9.21 -46.15 -74.05
N ALA A 3 9.37 -46.22 -72.69
CA ALA A 3 8.30 -45.94 -71.78
C ALA A 3 8.54 -44.55 -71.11
N PRO A 4 7.55 -43.68 -71.03
CA PRO A 4 7.75 -42.39 -70.37
C PRO A 4 7.49 -42.48 -68.85
N THR A 5 8.39 -41.94 -68.14
CA THR A 5 8.42 -41.74 -66.68
C THR A 5 7.34 -40.78 -66.22
N MET A 6 6.48 -41.25 -65.35
CA MET A 6 5.42 -40.44 -64.73
C MET A 6 5.98 -39.74 -63.49
N ARG A 7 6.17 -38.45 -63.59
CA ARG A 7 6.66 -37.54 -62.54
C ARG A 7 5.53 -37.25 -61.56
N ARG A 8 5.56 -37.82 -60.37
CA ARG A 8 4.64 -37.49 -59.29
C ARG A 8 5.06 -36.21 -58.63
N LEU A 9 4.22 -35.19 -58.77
CA LEU A 9 4.34 -33.88 -58.11
C LEU A 9 3.78 -33.99 -56.71
N PHE A 10 4.63 -33.94 -55.68
CA PHE A 10 4.20 -33.83 -54.28
C PHE A 10 3.98 -32.35 -53.95
N LEU A 11 2.71 -31.97 -53.84
CA LEU A 11 2.32 -30.72 -53.25
C LEU A 11 2.42 -30.80 -51.74
N PHE A 12 3.45 -30.13 -51.15
CA PHE A 12 3.53 -29.89 -49.74
C PHE A 12 2.63 -28.71 -49.39
N ALA A 13 1.48 -28.99 -48.80
CA ALA A 13 0.65 -27.96 -48.17
C ALA A 13 1.28 -27.59 -46.83
N ALA A 14 1.94 -26.44 -46.76
CA ALA A 14 2.43 -25.84 -45.51
C ALA A 14 1.25 -25.26 -44.72
N LEU A 15 0.86 -25.97 -43.67
CA LEU A 15 -0.15 -25.48 -42.70
C LEU A 15 0.52 -24.48 -41.76
N LEU A 16 0.40 -23.19 -42.04
CA LEU A 16 0.79 -22.09 -41.15
C LEU A 16 -0.23 -22.05 -40.00
N ALA A 17 0.08 -22.68 -38.87
CA ALA A 17 -0.63 -22.49 -37.62
C ALA A 17 -0.29 -21.10 -37.08
N GLY A 18 -1.16 -20.13 -37.34
CA GLY A 18 -1.08 -18.81 -36.72
C GLY A 18 -1.34 -18.91 -35.21
N LEU A 19 -0.28 -18.78 -34.41
CA LEU A 19 -0.38 -18.62 -32.96
C LEU A 19 -0.93 -17.23 -32.67
N ALA A 20 -2.23 -17.10 -32.51
CA ALA A 20 -2.86 -15.87 -32.06
C ALA A 20 -2.47 -15.65 -30.59
N ALA A 21 -1.52 -14.75 -30.35
CA ALA A 21 -1.21 -14.24 -29.03
C ALA A 21 -2.42 -13.43 -28.53
N LEU A 22 -3.22 -14.02 -27.63
CA LEU A 22 -4.24 -13.29 -26.89
C LEU A 22 -3.54 -12.25 -26.01
N PRO A 23 -3.93 -10.97 -26.07
CA PRO A 23 -3.42 -9.98 -25.14
C PRO A 23 -3.87 -10.40 -23.73
N LEU A 24 -2.92 -10.63 -22.85
CA LEU A 24 -3.16 -10.79 -21.42
C LEU A 24 -3.70 -9.45 -20.93
N LEU A 25 -5.03 -9.35 -20.86
CA LEU A 25 -5.70 -8.20 -20.30
C LEU A 25 -5.33 -8.17 -18.81
N ALA A 26 -4.34 -7.34 -18.46
CA ALA A 26 -4.02 -7.09 -17.07
C ALA A 26 -5.29 -6.56 -16.40
N ALA A 27 -5.90 -7.37 -15.53
CA ALA A 27 -7.03 -6.95 -14.73
C ALA A 27 -6.60 -5.71 -13.95
N ALA A 28 -7.23 -4.58 -14.24
CA ALA A 28 -7.10 -3.40 -13.41
C ALA A 28 -7.47 -3.79 -11.96
N PRO A 29 -6.72 -3.34 -10.95
CA PRO A 29 -7.08 -3.63 -9.56
C PRO A 29 -8.51 -3.15 -9.34
N ALA A 30 -9.37 -4.06 -8.86
CA ALA A 30 -10.75 -3.73 -8.53
C ALA A 30 -10.71 -2.55 -7.55
N ALA A 31 -11.28 -1.41 -7.96
CA ALA A 31 -11.44 -0.26 -7.10
C ALA A 31 -12.21 -0.75 -5.85
N SER A 32 -11.57 -0.71 -4.69
CA SER A 32 -12.15 -1.03 -3.40
C SER A 32 -13.12 0.09 -3.03
N SER A 33 -14.32 0.07 -3.61
CA SER A 33 -15.36 1.05 -3.35
C SER A 33 -15.73 1.00 -1.88
N GLY A 34 -15.37 2.07 -1.13
CA GLY A 34 -15.63 2.21 0.29
C GLY A 34 -14.40 2.19 1.20
N MET A 35 -13.25 1.67 0.76
CA MET A 35 -12.01 1.71 1.55
C MET A 35 -11.31 3.06 1.43
N ARG A 36 -10.68 3.49 2.51
CA ARG A 36 -9.96 4.77 2.57
C ARG A 36 -8.51 4.63 2.14
N LEU A 37 -7.98 5.69 1.59
CA LEU A 37 -6.55 5.75 1.29
C LEU A 37 -5.76 5.92 2.61
N GLY A 38 -4.89 4.96 2.91
CA GLY A 38 -3.99 5.03 4.06
C GLY A 38 -2.97 6.15 3.90
N ILE A 39 -2.75 6.95 4.96
CA ILE A 39 -1.75 8.02 5.06
C ILE A 39 -1.61 8.88 3.79
N LYS A 40 -2.75 9.28 3.20
CA LYS A 40 -2.81 10.10 1.97
C LYS A 40 -2.05 9.50 0.78
N GLY A 41 -1.88 8.18 0.76
CA GLY A 41 -1.18 7.47 -0.31
C GLY A 41 0.34 7.46 -0.18
N TYR A 42 0.89 7.83 0.98
CA TYR A 42 2.31 7.63 1.27
C TYR A 42 2.60 6.16 1.60
N ASP A 43 3.85 5.76 1.40
CA ASP A 43 4.33 4.40 1.59
C ASP A 43 4.69 4.14 3.06
N PRO A 44 3.95 3.28 3.79
CA PRO A 44 4.25 3.01 5.21
C PRO A 44 5.57 2.27 5.42
N VAL A 45 6.07 1.51 4.45
CA VAL A 45 7.33 0.78 4.53
C VAL A 45 8.52 1.74 4.40
N ALA A 46 8.38 2.81 3.63
CA ALA A 46 9.46 3.76 3.38
C ALA A 46 9.97 4.45 4.66
N TYR A 47 9.14 4.65 5.67
CA TYR A 47 9.57 5.20 6.95
C TYR A 47 10.61 4.31 7.64
N PHE A 48 10.51 3.00 7.49
CA PHE A 48 11.43 2.03 8.08
C PHE A 48 12.67 1.79 7.21
N THR A 49 12.49 1.72 5.91
CA THR A 49 13.56 1.35 4.97
C THR A 49 14.36 2.54 4.46
N LEU A 50 13.69 3.68 4.23
CA LEU A 50 14.28 4.89 3.65
C LEU A 50 14.41 6.04 4.66
N GLN A 51 13.85 5.89 5.86
CA GLN A 51 13.83 6.92 6.95
C GLN A 51 13.28 8.27 6.46
N ARG A 52 12.26 8.23 5.61
CA ARG A 52 11.59 9.43 5.09
C ARG A 52 10.17 9.14 4.62
N ALA A 53 9.31 10.16 4.67
CA ALA A 53 8.02 10.16 4.01
C ALA A 53 8.23 10.06 2.49
N THR A 54 7.58 9.09 1.87
CA THR A 54 7.72 8.81 0.43
C THR A 54 6.35 8.55 -0.16
N PRO A 55 5.93 9.28 -1.21
CA PRO A 55 4.68 9.00 -1.90
C PRO A 55 4.67 7.59 -2.49
N GLY A 56 3.57 6.87 -2.31
CA GLY A 56 3.31 5.61 -2.99
C GLY A 56 2.71 5.84 -4.37
N GLN A 57 2.63 4.78 -5.16
CA GLN A 57 2.16 4.80 -6.53
C GLN A 57 0.90 3.93 -6.68
N PRO A 58 -0.11 4.34 -7.46
CA PRO A 58 -1.37 3.59 -7.60
C PRO A 58 -1.21 2.16 -8.12
N GLN A 59 -0.18 1.88 -8.93
CA GLN A 59 0.09 0.53 -9.42
C GLN A 59 0.61 -0.43 -8.34
N PHE A 60 1.04 0.09 -7.20
CA PHE A 60 1.51 -0.70 -6.06
C PHE A 60 0.57 -0.51 -4.87
N GLU A 61 -0.64 -1.04 -4.96
CA GLU A 61 -1.64 -0.98 -3.89
C GLU A 61 -1.82 -2.33 -3.20
N TYR A 62 -2.24 -2.28 -1.94
CA TYR A 62 -2.71 -3.42 -1.17
C TYR A 62 -3.76 -2.98 -0.16
N SER A 63 -4.88 -3.70 -0.11
CA SER A 63 -5.96 -3.44 0.83
C SER A 63 -5.74 -4.22 2.12
N TRP A 64 -5.74 -3.51 3.25
CA TRP A 64 -5.60 -4.10 4.57
C TRP A 64 -6.21 -3.17 5.63
N ASP A 65 -6.94 -3.75 6.60
CA ASP A 65 -7.54 -3.05 7.73
C ASP A 65 -8.34 -1.80 7.32
N GLU A 66 -9.35 -2.00 6.46
CA GLU A 66 -10.26 -0.96 5.95
C GLU A 66 -9.59 0.16 5.13
N HIS A 67 -8.31 0.03 4.83
CA HIS A 67 -7.55 1.00 4.04
C HIS A 67 -6.95 0.40 2.77
N VAL A 68 -6.80 1.26 1.76
CA VAL A 68 -5.94 1.00 0.60
C VAL A 68 -4.59 1.66 0.88
N TRP A 69 -3.55 0.85 0.91
CA TRP A 69 -2.18 1.31 1.11
C TRP A 69 -1.46 1.40 -0.23
N ARG A 70 -0.70 2.46 -0.43
CA ARG A 70 0.16 2.66 -1.61
C ARG A 70 1.62 2.54 -1.25
N PHE A 71 2.39 1.99 -2.17
CA PHE A 71 3.83 1.74 -1.97
C PHE A 71 4.65 2.36 -3.08
N ALA A 72 5.88 2.73 -2.79
CA ALA A 72 6.80 3.29 -3.77
C ALA A 72 7.31 2.24 -4.77
N SER A 73 7.25 0.95 -4.38
CA SER A 73 7.70 -0.17 -5.20
C SER A 73 6.92 -1.46 -4.93
N ALA A 74 7.06 -2.42 -5.84
CA ALA A 74 6.52 -3.77 -5.67
C ALA A 74 7.16 -4.50 -4.47
N GLU A 75 8.43 -4.22 -4.18
CA GLU A 75 9.17 -4.76 -3.03
C GLU A 75 8.57 -4.26 -1.71
N HIS A 76 8.35 -2.95 -1.56
CA HIS A 76 7.71 -2.40 -0.36
C HIS A 76 6.29 -2.96 -0.16
N ARG A 77 5.52 -3.11 -1.24
CA ARG A 77 4.22 -3.79 -1.17
C ARG A 77 4.34 -5.23 -0.67
N ALA A 78 5.34 -5.98 -1.12
CA ALA A 78 5.58 -7.36 -0.67
C ALA A 78 5.98 -7.42 0.81
N LEU A 79 6.84 -6.51 1.28
CA LEU A 79 7.22 -6.38 2.69
C LEU A 79 6.00 -6.08 3.57
N PHE A 80 5.16 -5.13 3.17
CA PHE A 80 3.93 -4.83 3.89
C PHE A 80 2.99 -6.05 3.94
N LYS A 81 2.77 -6.74 2.82
CA LYS A 81 1.94 -7.95 2.77
C LYS A 81 2.41 -9.05 3.72
N SER A 82 3.71 -9.19 3.90
CA SER A 82 4.29 -10.22 4.80
C SER A 82 4.07 -9.90 6.27
N ASP A 83 4.06 -8.63 6.66
CA ASP A 83 3.86 -8.19 8.05
C ASP A 83 3.23 -6.78 8.09
N PRO A 84 1.92 -6.65 7.84
CA PRO A 84 1.25 -5.35 7.85
C PRO A 84 1.30 -4.66 9.21
N VAL A 85 1.21 -5.42 10.30
CA VAL A 85 1.20 -4.90 11.67
C VAL A 85 2.50 -4.18 12.01
N ARG A 86 3.61 -4.63 11.46
CA ARG A 86 4.93 -4.01 11.63
C ARG A 86 5.01 -2.63 10.98
N TYR A 87 4.47 -2.51 9.76
CA TYR A 87 4.68 -1.33 8.93
C TYR A 87 3.56 -0.30 9.01
N ALA A 88 2.33 -0.73 9.31
CA ALA A 88 1.21 0.19 9.44
C ALA A 88 1.40 1.17 10.60
N PRO A 89 1.00 2.44 10.44
CA PRO A 89 0.96 3.38 11.56
C PRO A 89 0.06 2.87 12.67
N GLN A 90 0.45 3.07 13.91
CA GLN A 90 -0.29 2.56 15.09
C GLN A 90 -1.73 3.10 15.20
N PHE A 91 -1.99 4.24 14.59
CA PHE A 91 -3.30 4.89 14.62
C PHE A 91 -3.78 5.27 13.21
N ALA A 92 -3.44 4.49 12.19
CA ALA A 92 -3.82 4.72 10.80
C ALA A 92 -3.62 6.20 10.37
N ASN A 93 -4.68 6.89 9.96
CA ASN A 93 -4.63 8.27 9.51
C ASN A 93 -4.70 9.32 10.64
N PHE A 94 -4.74 8.90 11.90
CA PHE A 94 -4.91 9.82 13.04
C PHE A 94 -3.60 10.43 13.51
N CYS A 95 -3.70 11.70 13.94
CA CYS A 95 -2.63 12.36 14.69
C CYS A 95 -2.52 11.75 16.09
N ALA A 96 -1.40 11.11 16.42
CA ALA A 96 -1.20 10.45 17.72
C ALA A 96 -1.30 11.41 18.92
N VAL A 97 -0.83 12.66 18.81
CA VAL A 97 -0.96 13.68 19.88
C VAL A 97 -2.44 14.09 20.06
N ALA A 98 -3.18 14.25 18.99
CA ALA A 98 -4.60 14.58 19.06
C ALA A 98 -5.38 13.44 19.75
N LEU A 99 -5.15 12.19 19.33
CA LEU A 99 -5.76 11.04 19.99
C LEU A 99 -5.43 10.96 21.47
N ALA A 100 -4.18 11.18 21.86
CA ALA A 100 -3.79 11.20 23.29
C ALA A 100 -4.54 12.26 24.12
N ARG A 101 -5.12 13.26 23.45
CA ARG A 101 -5.97 14.32 24.05
C ARG A 101 -7.48 14.06 23.92
N GLY A 102 -7.88 12.96 23.28
CA GLY A 102 -9.29 12.67 22.99
C GLY A 102 -9.84 13.44 21.79
N GLU A 103 -8.99 13.90 20.89
CA GLU A 103 -9.37 14.65 19.70
C GLU A 103 -9.15 13.83 18.43
N VAL A 104 -10.07 13.95 17.46
CA VAL A 104 -9.94 13.38 16.12
C VAL A 104 -9.33 14.44 15.21
N ARG A 105 -8.11 14.20 14.74
CA ARG A 105 -7.42 15.01 13.74
C ARG A 105 -6.63 14.15 12.78
N GLU A 106 -6.63 14.56 11.53
CA GLU A 106 -5.85 13.89 10.50
C GLU A 106 -4.34 14.12 10.68
N ALA A 107 -3.55 13.09 10.43
CA ALA A 107 -2.10 13.19 10.39
C ALA A 107 -1.61 13.77 9.06
N ASN A 108 -0.41 14.37 9.10
CA ASN A 108 0.37 14.72 7.94
C ASN A 108 1.51 13.67 7.80
N PRO A 109 1.65 12.99 6.67
CA PRO A 109 2.69 11.99 6.45
C PRO A 109 4.13 12.46 6.68
N GLU A 110 4.37 13.77 6.53
CA GLU A 110 5.70 14.37 6.74
C GLU A 110 6.12 14.45 8.22
N TYR A 111 5.17 14.33 9.15
CA TYR A 111 5.44 14.44 10.58
C TYR A 111 5.26 13.08 11.26
N TRP A 112 6.36 12.42 11.52
CA TRP A 112 6.36 11.03 11.98
C TRP A 112 7.42 10.75 13.05
N LEU A 113 7.25 9.63 13.73
CA LEU A 113 8.17 9.07 14.69
C LEU A 113 8.13 7.55 14.62
N ILE A 114 9.28 6.91 14.54
CA ILE A 114 9.42 5.49 14.86
C ILE A 114 9.99 5.38 16.27
N SER A 115 9.29 4.67 17.15
CA SER A 115 9.75 4.32 18.49
C SER A 115 9.34 2.89 18.80
N ASP A 116 10.28 2.12 19.34
CA ASP A 116 10.11 0.69 19.64
C ASP A 116 9.58 -0.12 18.44
N GLY A 117 10.10 0.20 17.25
CA GLY A 117 9.69 -0.45 16.00
C GLY A 117 8.27 -0.11 15.52
N LYS A 118 7.62 0.90 16.06
CA LYS A 118 6.25 1.33 15.76
C LYS A 118 6.24 2.72 15.13
N LEU A 119 5.43 2.87 14.10
CA LEU A 119 5.24 4.13 13.39
C LEU A 119 4.08 4.92 13.99
N TYR A 120 4.34 6.18 14.32
CA TYR A 120 3.37 7.16 14.77
C TYR A 120 3.37 8.37 13.83
N LEU A 121 2.19 8.89 13.51
CA LEU A 121 2.02 10.05 12.65
C LEU A 121 1.40 11.22 13.41
N PHE A 122 1.69 12.45 12.97
CA PHE A 122 1.27 13.67 13.64
C PHE A 122 0.71 14.70 12.66
N GLY A 123 -0.19 15.55 13.14
CA GLY A 123 -0.76 16.62 12.31
C GLY A 123 0.10 17.90 12.25
N LYS A 124 1.13 18.01 13.09
CA LYS A 124 1.99 19.20 13.21
C LYS A 124 3.46 18.82 13.37
N PRO A 125 4.42 19.65 12.92
CA PRO A 125 5.85 19.35 12.95
C PRO A 125 6.42 19.15 14.37
N TYR A 126 5.84 19.79 15.37
CA TYR A 126 6.24 19.63 16.77
C TYR A 126 5.61 18.38 17.45
N GLY A 127 4.75 17.66 16.76
CA GLY A 127 4.05 16.49 17.29
C GLY A 127 4.97 15.38 17.78
N PRO A 128 6.01 14.96 17.01
CA PRO A 128 6.97 13.97 17.45
C PRO A 128 7.60 14.27 18.81
N ASP A 129 8.05 15.51 19.00
CA ASP A 129 8.71 15.93 20.25
C ASP A 129 7.74 15.99 21.43
N LEU A 130 6.53 16.48 21.23
CA LEU A 130 5.48 16.44 22.26
C LEU A 130 5.13 15.03 22.66
N PHE A 131 4.99 14.12 21.71
CA PHE A 131 4.60 12.73 21.96
C PHE A 131 5.70 11.98 22.72
N ARG A 132 6.96 12.23 22.38
CA ARG A 132 8.13 11.60 22.98
C ARG A 132 8.34 11.96 24.45
N LYS A 133 7.93 13.18 24.90
CA LYS A 133 8.12 13.63 26.29
C LYS A 133 7.52 12.70 27.33
N GLU A 134 6.36 12.09 27.04
CA GLU A 134 5.68 11.14 27.90
C GLU A 134 5.19 9.95 27.06
N LEU A 135 6.10 9.35 26.29
CA LEU A 135 5.77 8.37 25.24
C LEU A 135 4.80 7.27 25.72
N GLY A 136 5.12 6.59 26.82
CA GLY A 136 4.28 5.52 27.35
C GLY A 136 2.85 5.98 27.68
N LYS A 137 2.72 7.08 28.41
CA LYS A 137 1.40 7.65 28.75
C LYS A 137 0.64 8.12 27.50
N ASN A 138 1.33 8.74 26.56
CA ASN A 138 0.71 9.23 25.33
C ASN A 138 0.21 8.07 24.45
N VAL A 139 0.98 6.98 24.36
CA VAL A 139 0.58 5.77 23.64
C VAL A 139 -0.66 5.13 24.29
N GLU A 140 -0.67 4.97 25.61
CA GLU A 140 -1.81 4.39 26.35
C GLU A 140 -3.09 5.23 26.16
N ARG A 141 -2.99 6.55 26.34
CA ARG A 141 -4.10 7.47 26.14
C ARG A 141 -4.61 7.44 24.70
N ALA A 142 -3.70 7.49 23.73
CA ALA A 142 -4.07 7.44 22.31
C ALA A 142 -4.78 6.13 21.95
N ARG A 143 -4.33 5.01 22.47
CA ARG A 143 -4.96 3.70 22.30
C ARG A 143 -6.36 3.66 22.90
N HIS A 144 -6.49 4.09 24.17
CA HIS A 144 -7.79 4.15 24.85
C HIS A 144 -8.78 5.03 24.10
N ASN A 145 -8.35 6.23 23.72
CA ASN A 145 -9.20 7.18 22.99
C ASN A 145 -9.53 6.68 21.57
N ARG A 146 -8.61 5.95 20.90
CA ARG A 146 -8.89 5.36 19.57
C ARG A 146 -10.07 4.37 19.64
N GLU A 147 -10.15 3.57 20.69
CA GLU A 147 -11.30 2.67 20.90
C GLU A 147 -12.60 3.43 21.13
N LEU A 148 -12.57 4.51 21.93
CA LEU A 148 -13.74 5.34 22.17
C LEU A 148 -14.20 6.13 20.94
N LEU A 149 -13.29 6.46 20.04
CA LEU A 149 -13.50 7.29 18.86
C LEU A 149 -13.47 6.47 17.54
N LYS A 150 -13.62 5.14 17.63
CA LYS A 150 -13.47 4.23 16.48
C LYS A 150 -14.41 4.55 15.31
N ASP A 151 -15.59 5.07 15.59
CA ASP A 151 -16.60 5.44 14.59
C ASP A 151 -16.37 6.86 14.01
N GLN A 152 -15.39 7.58 14.55
CA GLN A 152 -14.98 8.90 14.08
C GLN A 152 -13.68 8.75 13.31
N GLU A 153 -13.70 9.16 12.07
CA GLU A 153 -12.52 9.11 11.22
C GLU A 153 -12.06 10.54 10.86
N PRO A 154 -10.74 10.82 10.83
CA PRO A 154 -10.25 12.11 10.41
C PRO A 154 -10.50 12.34 8.92
N GLY A 155 -10.87 13.58 8.55
CA GLY A 155 -11.03 13.95 7.14
C GLY A 155 -12.38 13.61 6.52
N ARG A 156 -13.43 13.38 7.33
CA ARG A 156 -14.84 13.41 6.87
C ARG A 156 -15.39 14.80 6.85
#